data_225eea96f2394bd1d8b4093f4a0abeac
#
_entry.id   225eea96f2394bd1d8b4093f4a0abeac
#
_cell.length_a   1.000
_cell.length_b   1.000
_cell.length_c   1.000
_cell.angle_alpha   90.00
_cell.angle_beta   90.00
_cell.angle_gamma   90.00
#
_symmetry.space_group_name_H-M   'P 1'
#
loop_
_entity.id
_entity.type
_entity.pdbx_description
1 polymer ?
#
loop_
_entity_poly.entity_id
_entity_poly.type
_entity_poly.pdbx_seq_one_letter_code
_entity_poly.pdbx_strand_id
1 'polypeptide(L)'
;GLMQVTPDTARWICMRMKIRYREGMLEDPETNIRLGCWFLKYLKGKFPDRKTKKKWVLAAYNAGLTKAERWNRRWQARGKRGSVVNYVPYRETKDYIVRVLTSFEKYSRIHGRKKG
;
A
#
# COMPACT_ATOMS: atom_id res chain seq x y z
N GLY A 1 -14.42 -2.01 2.78
CA GLY A 1 -13.89 -2.94 3.76
C GLY A 1 -12.74 -2.36 4.56
N LEU A 2 -12.31 -3.08 5.57
CA LEU A 2 -11.25 -2.61 6.48
C LEU A 2 -9.93 -2.29 5.77
N MET A 3 -9.58 -3.09 4.77
CA MET A 3 -8.35 -2.90 4.01
C MET A 3 -8.59 -2.18 2.69
N GLN A 4 -9.81 -1.73 2.45
CA GLN A 4 -10.20 -0.99 1.25
C GLN A 4 -9.85 -1.69 -0.07
N VAL A 5 -9.88 -3.01 -0.08
CA VAL A 5 -9.67 -3.81 -1.28
C VAL A 5 -10.94 -3.78 -2.12
N THR A 6 -10.83 -3.36 -3.38
CA THR A 6 -11.98 -3.35 -4.29
C THR A 6 -12.27 -4.77 -4.80
N PRO A 7 -13.50 -5.03 -5.31
CA PRO A 7 -13.83 -6.33 -5.88
C PRO A 7 -12.88 -6.78 -7.00
N ASP A 8 -12.49 -5.87 -7.89
CA ASP A 8 -11.58 -6.21 -8.97
C ASP A 8 -10.21 -6.62 -8.45
N THR A 9 -9.68 -5.87 -7.48
CA THR A 9 -8.42 -6.22 -6.84
C THR A 9 -8.55 -7.55 -6.11
N ALA A 10 -9.67 -7.78 -5.43
CA ALA A 10 -9.90 -9.04 -4.71
C ALA A 10 -9.92 -10.24 -5.67
N ARG A 11 -10.57 -10.11 -6.83
CA ARG A 11 -10.57 -11.17 -7.82
C ARG A 11 -9.15 -11.50 -8.27
N TRP A 12 -8.37 -10.47 -8.54
CA TRP A 12 -6.98 -10.63 -8.96
C TRP A 12 -6.16 -11.32 -7.86
N ILE A 13 -6.32 -10.87 -6.60
CA ILE A 13 -5.61 -11.47 -5.47
C ILE A 13 -5.99 -12.94 -5.31
N CYS A 14 -7.28 -13.25 -5.36
CA CYS A 14 -7.76 -14.63 -5.24
C CYS A 14 -7.16 -15.52 -6.32
N MET A 15 -7.09 -15.02 -7.56
CA MET A 15 -6.48 -15.76 -8.64
C MET A 15 -5.01 -16.05 -8.33
N ARG A 16 -4.27 -15.06 -7.83
CA ARG A 16 -2.87 -15.22 -7.49
C ARG A 16 -2.65 -16.16 -6.31
N MET A 17 -3.55 -16.11 -5.33
CA MET A 17 -3.48 -17.00 -4.17
C MET A 17 -4.04 -18.39 -4.44
N LYS A 18 -4.64 -18.59 -5.60
CA LYS A 18 -5.28 -19.84 -5.99
C LYS A 18 -6.45 -20.21 -5.07
N ILE A 19 -7.21 -19.20 -4.66
CA ILE A 19 -8.44 -19.39 -3.91
C ILE A 19 -9.61 -18.87 -4.73
N ARG A 20 -10.78 -19.40 -4.44
CA ARG A 20 -11.98 -19.05 -5.20
C ARG A 20 -12.54 -17.71 -4.75
N TYR A 21 -12.74 -16.80 -5.68
CA TYR A 21 -13.44 -15.56 -5.38
C TYR A 21 -14.93 -15.85 -5.22
N ARG A 22 -15.54 -15.29 -4.17
CA ARG A 22 -16.99 -15.36 -3.97
C ARG A 22 -17.50 -13.96 -3.68
N GLU A 23 -18.66 -13.66 -4.26
CA GLU A 23 -19.32 -12.39 -4.04
C GLU A 23 -19.63 -12.24 -2.55
N GLY A 24 -19.38 -11.03 -2.01
CA GLY A 24 -19.61 -10.76 -0.59
C GLY A 24 -18.47 -11.19 0.33
N MET A 25 -17.45 -11.87 -0.17
CA MET A 25 -16.36 -12.33 0.70
C MET A 25 -15.59 -11.18 1.35
N LEU A 26 -15.61 -10.00 0.72
CA LEU A 26 -14.94 -8.83 1.30
C LEU A 26 -15.68 -8.25 2.51
N GLU A 27 -16.92 -8.64 2.71
CA GLU A 27 -17.69 -8.20 3.87
C GLU A 27 -17.26 -8.94 5.14
N ASP A 28 -16.64 -10.10 4.99
CA ASP A 28 -16.08 -10.82 6.12
C ASP A 28 -14.77 -10.16 6.54
N PRO A 29 -14.69 -9.62 7.76
CA PRO A 29 -13.49 -8.88 8.19
C PRO A 29 -12.21 -9.70 8.12
N GLU A 30 -12.24 -10.95 8.51
CA GLU A 30 -11.07 -11.82 8.48
C GLU A 30 -10.55 -12.01 7.05
N THR A 31 -11.46 -12.30 6.12
CA THR A 31 -11.10 -12.47 4.71
C THR A 31 -10.55 -11.18 4.13
N ASN A 32 -11.20 -10.06 4.42
CA ASN A 32 -10.77 -8.75 3.93
C ASN A 32 -9.34 -8.45 4.38
N ILE A 33 -9.05 -8.66 5.65
CA ILE A 33 -7.72 -8.42 6.22
C ILE A 33 -6.69 -9.37 5.58
N ARG A 34 -7.05 -10.63 5.41
CA ARG A 34 -6.16 -11.62 4.82
C ARG A 34 -5.75 -11.24 3.41
N LEU A 35 -6.71 -10.86 2.58
CA LEU A 35 -6.44 -10.45 1.20
C LEU A 35 -5.62 -9.16 1.16
N GLY A 36 -5.97 -8.21 2.02
CA GLY A 36 -5.25 -6.94 2.12
C GLY A 36 -3.80 -7.13 2.54
N CYS A 37 -3.56 -7.99 3.52
CA CYS A 37 -2.20 -8.29 3.98
C CYS A 37 -1.37 -8.97 2.89
N TRP A 38 -1.97 -9.90 2.16
CA TRP A 38 -1.30 -10.54 1.04
C TRP A 38 -0.91 -9.50 -0.01
N PHE A 39 -1.83 -8.60 -0.32
CA PHE A 39 -1.61 -7.56 -1.31
C PHE A 39 -0.50 -6.60 -0.88
N LEU A 40 -0.48 -6.19 0.38
CA LEU A 40 0.58 -5.33 0.90
C LEU A 40 1.95 -6.00 0.77
N LYS A 41 2.02 -7.29 1.09
CA LYS A 41 3.26 -8.05 0.95
C LYS A 41 3.71 -8.12 -0.51
N TYR A 42 2.75 -8.33 -1.40
CA TYR A 42 3.03 -8.34 -2.84
C TYR A 42 3.60 -7.00 -3.30
N LEU A 43 2.97 -5.90 -2.86
CA LEU A 43 3.40 -4.56 -3.24
C LEU A 43 4.80 -4.24 -2.71
N LYS A 44 5.14 -4.71 -1.53
CA LYS A 44 6.48 -4.51 -0.97
C LYS A 44 7.56 -5.08 -1.88
N GLY A 45 7.29 -6.17 -2.54
CA GLY A 45 8.22 -6.78 -3.48
C GLY A 45 8.45 -5.98 -4.75
N LYS A 46 7.59 -5.00 -5.03
CA LYS A 46 7.68 -4.18 -6.23
C LYS A 46 8.55 -2.95 -6.07
N PHE A 47 8.89 -2.58 -4.84
CA PHE A 47 9.65 -1.35 -4.56
C PHE A 47 10.85 -1.69 -3.68
N PRO A 48 12.03 -1.92 -4.29
CA PRO A 48 13.19 -2.41 -3.54
C PRO A 48 13.88 -1.36 -2.65
N ASP A 49 13.67 -0.07 -2.90
CA ASP A 49 14.35 0.96 -2.11
C ASP A 49 13.81 0.98 -0.68
N ARG A 50 14.64 0.59 0.28
CA ARG A 50 14.20 0.41 1.66
C ARG A 50 13.73 1.69 2.34
N LYS A 51 14.35 2.82 2.01
CA LYS A 51 14.04 4.10 2.65
C LYS A 51 12.68 4.63 2.26
N THR A 52 12.26 4.39 1.01
CA THR A 52 11.01 4.93 0.48
C THR A 52 9.94 3.88 0.25
N LYS A 53 10.24 2.62 0.56
CA LYS A 53 9.33 1.50 0.30
C LYS A 53 7.93 1.72 0.82
N LYS A 54 7.79 2.17 2.07
CA LYS A 54 6.47 2.38 2.67
C LYS A 54 5.64 3.38 1.87
N LYS A 55 6.25 4.46 1.46
CA LYS A 55 5.55 5.50 0.69
C LYS A 55 5.08 4.98 -0.65
N TRP A 56 5.94 4.24 -1.35
CA TRP A 56 5.56 3.69 -2.66
C TRP A 56 4.50 2.61 -2.53
N VAL A 57 4.59 1.77 -1.51
CA VAL A 57 3.56 0.76 -1.25
C VAL A 57 2.21 1.41 -0.98
N LEU A 58 2.20 2.47 -0.17
CA LEU A 58 0.96 3.19 0.13
C LEU A 58 0.40 3.89 -1.11
N ALA A 59 1.28 4.46 -1.94
CA ALA A 59 0.86 5.05 -3.21
C ALA A 59 0.19 3.99 -4.10
N ALA A 60 0.81 2.82 -4.20
CA ALA A 60 0.27 1.72 -5.00
C ALA A 60 -1.03 1.19 -4.43
N TYR A 61 -1.13 1.10 -3.12
CA TYR A 61 -2.34 0.61 -2.46
C TYR A 61 -3.52 1.54 -2.70
N ASN A 62 -3.29 2.84 -2.65
CA ASN A 62 -4.35 3.84 -2.82
C ASN A 62 -4.67 4.15 -4.28
N ALA A 63 -3.65 4.33 -5.12
CA ALA A 63 -3.86 4.79 -6.50
C ALA A 63 -3.69 3.70 -7.56
N GLY A 64 -3.20 2.53 -7.17
CA GLY A 64 -2.96 1.45 -8.09
C GLY A 64 -1.47 1.28 -8.40
N LEU A 65 -1.07 0.02 -8.61
CA LEU A 65 0.34 -0.32 -8.81
C LEU A 65 0.92 0.31 -10.07
N THR A 66 0.16 0.30 -11.17
CA THR A 66 0.65 0.83 -12.45
C THR A 66 1.04 2.30 -12.32
N LYS A 67 0.20 3.09 -11.67
CA LYS A 67 0.47 4.51 -11.47
C LYS A 67 1.66 4.72 -10.55
N ALA A 68 1.71 3.99 -9.44
CA ALA A 68 2.79 4.12 -8.48
C ALA A 68 4.14 3.73 -9.11
N GLU A 69 4.15 2.69 -9.93
CA GLU A 69 5.37 2.30 -10.65
C GLU A 69 5.83 3.38 -11.61
N ARG A 70 4.88 4.04 -12.29
CA ARG A 70 5.20 5.14 -13.19
C ARG A 70 5.85 6.31 -12.44
N TRP A 71 5.27 6.68 -11.31
CA TRP A 71 5.80 7.76 -10.49
C TRP A 71 7.16 7.39 -9.89
N ASN A 72 7.33 6.14 -9.49
CA ASN A 72 8.59 5.64 -8.96
C ASN A 72 9.70 5.70 -10.01
N ARG A 73 9.40 5.32 -11.25
CA ARG A 73 10.37 5.40 -12.34
C ARG A 73 10.81 6.84 -12.59
N ARG A 74 9.87 7.78 -12.50
CA ARG A 74 10.19 9.20 -12.68
C ARG A 74 11.11 9.70 -11.57
N TRP A 75 10.84 9.30 -10.34
CA TRP A 75 11.68 9.65 -9.20
C TRP A 75 13.08 9.06 -9.36
N GLN A 76 13.18 7.81 -9.79
CA GLN A 76 14.46 7.17 -10.05
C GLN A 76 15.22 7.86 -11.18
N ALA A 77 14.52 8.23 -12.25
CA ALA A 77 15.13 8.91 -13.39
C ALA A 77 15.71 10.28 -13.03
N ARG A 78 15.20 10.89 -11.97
CA ARG A 78 15.71 12.16 -11.46
C ARG A 78 16.73 11.96 -10.34
N GLY A 79 17.32 10.78 -10.24
CA GLY A 79 18.35 10.51 -9.25
C GLY A 79 17.83 10.39 -7.83
N LYS A 80 16.55 10.03 -7.67
CA LYS A 80 15.90 9.90 -6.36
C LYS A 80 15.92 11.21 -5.56
N ARG A 81 15.77 12.32 -6.26
CA ARG A 81 15.77 13.64 -5.65
C ARG A 81 14.39 14.04 -5.17
N GLY A 82 14.34 14.61 -3.98
CA GLY A 82 13.12 15.14 -3.40
C GLY A 82 12.27 14.07 -2.76
N SER A 83 11.22 14.53 -2.09
CA SER A 83 10.29 13.64 -1.39
C SER A 83 9.44 12.84 -2.37
N VAL A 84 9.18 11.59 -2.04
CA VAL A 84 8.31 10.72 -2.85
C VAL A 84 6.95 11.36 -3.09
N VAL A 85 6.37 12.02 -2.07
CA VAL A 85 5.05 12.65 -2.23
C VAL A 85 5.02 13.72 -3.30
N ASN A 86 6.15 14.35 -3.61
CA ASN A 86 6.22 15.37 -4.66
C ASN A 86 6.06 14.76 -6.06
N TYR A 87 6.21 13.44 -6.17
CA TYR A 87 6.05 12.73 -7.44
C TYR A 87 4.66 12.11 -7.59
N VAL A 88 3.82 12.24 -6.56
CA VAL A 88 2.45 11.76 -6.56
C VAL A 88 1.55 12.92 -6.97
N PRO A 89 0.93 12.87 -8.18
CA PRO A 89 0.14 14.00 -8.65
C PRO A 89 -1.26 14.10 -8.05
N TYR A 90 -1.72 13.06 -7.37
CA TYR A 90 -3.06 13.03 -6.80
C TYR A 90 -3.04 13.49 -5.35
N ARG A 91 -3.80 14.55 -5.07
CA ARG A 91 -3.90 15.08 -3.71
C ARG A 91 -4.42 14.02 -2.73
N GLU A 92 -5.44 13.28 -3.14
CA GLU A 92 -6.00 12.23 -2.31
C GLU A 92 -4.96 11.20 -1.90
N THR A 93 -4.11 10.78 -2.83
CA THR A 93 -3.05 9.80 -2.56
C THR A 93 -1.98 10.40 -1.67
N LYS A 94 -1.59 11.65 -1.92
CA LYS A 94 -0.63 12.35 -1.04
C LYS A 94 -1.13 12.40 0.40
N ASP A 95 -2.38 12.82 0.58
CA ASP A 95 -2.99 12.93 1.90
C ASP A 95 -3.08 11.57 2.58
N TYR A 96 -3.42 10.54 1.81
CA TYR A 96 -3.46 9.17 2.32
C TYR A 96 -2.11 8.74 2.85
N ILE A 97 -1.04 8.93 2.07
CA ILE A 97 0.31 8.55 2.46
C ILE A 97 0.71 9.24 3.76
N VAL A 98 0.52 10.55 3.83
CA VAL A 98 0.89 11.33 5.01
C VAL A 98 0.09 10.89 6.24
N ARG A 99 -1.22 10.69 6.07
CA ARG A 99 -2.09 10.28 7.17
C ARG A 99 -1.70 8.91 7.73
N VAL A 100 -1.45 7.95 6.83
CA VAL A 100 -1.09 6.60 7.26
C VAL A 100 0.27 6.59 7.95
N LEU A 101 1.26 7.28 7.39
CA LEU A 101 2.59 7.33 8.00
C LEU A 101 2.57 8.03 9.35
N THR A 102 1.81 9.11 9.47
CA THR A 102 1.67 9.82 10.73
C THR A 102 1.06 8.92 11.80
N SER A 103 0.00 8.18 11.43
CA SER A 103 -0.63 7.23 12.34
C SER A 103 0.32 6.10 12.73
N PHE A 104 1.11 5.61 11.78
CA PHE A 104 2.08 4.56 12.03
C PHE A 104 3.16 5.03 13.01
N GLU A 105 3.69 6.23 12.83
CA GLU A 105 4.69 6.79 13.73
C GLU A 105 4.14 6.95 15.15
N LYS A 106 2.92 7.46 15.26
CA LYS A 106 2.27 7.63 16.55
C LYS A 106 2.09 6.29 17.25
N TYR A 107 1.62 5.28 16.51
CA TYR A 107 1.43 3.94 17.05
C TYR A 107 2.77 3.35 17.51
N SER A 108 3.81 3.49 16.71
CA SER A 108 5.14 2.98 17.02
C SER A 108 5.73 3.63 18.26
N ARG A 109 5.52 4.94 18.45
CA ARG A 109 6.00 5.63 19.66
C ARG A 109 5.33 5.10 20.92
N ILE A 110 4.02 4.84 20.83
CA ILE A 110 3.27 4.36 21.99
C ILE A 110 3.61 2.92 22.32
N HIS A 111 3.69 2.05 21.31
CA HIS A 111 3.85 0.61 21.51
C HIS A 111 5.28 0.12 21.40
N GLY A 112 6.12 0.82 20.64
CA GLY A 112 7.52 0.44 20.46
C GLY A 112 8.35 0.50 21.75
N ARG A 113 7.98 1.38 22.67
CA ARG A 113 8.67 1.52 23.95
C ARG A 113 8.54 0.30 24.84
N LYS A 114 7.52 -0.53 24.61
CA LYS A 114 7.29 -1.71 25.42
C LYS A 114 8.19 -2.88 25.07
N LYS A 115 8.93 -2.76 23.97
CA LYS A 115 9.85 -3.79 23.49
C LYS A 115 11.29 -3.56 23.89
N GLY A 116 11.52 -2.42 24.55
CA GLY A 116 12.88 -2.01 24.94
C GLY A 116 13.49 -2.85 26.05
#